data_0607fd319945118175932bf30f24c737
#
_entry.id   0607fd319945118175932bf30f24c737
#
_cell.length_a   1.000
_cell.length_b   1.000
_cell.length_c   1.000
_cell.angle_alpha   90.00
_cell.angle_beta   90.00
_cell.angle_gamma   90.00
#
_symmetry.space_group_name_H-M   'P 1'
#
loop_
_entity.id
_entity.type
_entity.pdbx_description
1 polymer ?
#
loop_
_entity_poly.entity_id
_entity_poly.type
_entity_poly.pdbx_seq_one_letter_code
_entity_poly.pdbx_strand_id
1 'polypeptide(L)'
;MALTTINGIELAEKFQPILDEIYKKESLTARLDGLSKPVDHNDARTVYVYKTSMVGLGDYDRATGFAAGNVTGVWEALELTKDRGRAFSVDAMSDEETLGMAFGTLVGEFIRTKVVPELDAYRFATYAGKASGKPTAAALTTSSGVLTAIDLAQKTLDGKEVPREGRVLYASEDIYYLLKGALTRTWVSDGTVDRNIERLDGMDVVMVPQTRFYEGIDLINGSDPSTGGYGQTSGKKKLNFLLLHPSAVLQIAKHNPLRVFAPDLNQTADAWLFQYRIYHDAFVYDNKTDSVYVHRYTS
;
A
#
# COMPACT_ATOMS: atom_id res chain seq x y z
N MET A 1 13.89 19.67 -43.20
CA MET A 1 13.14 19.54 -41.97
C MET A 1 14.08 18.91 -40.96
N ALA A 2 14.46 19.60 -39.94
CA ALA A 2 15.29 19.02 -38.88
C ALA A 2 14.40 18.00 -38.12
N LEU A 3 14.83 16.76 -38.10
CA LEU A 3 14.24 15.73 -37.23
C LEU A 3 14.52 16.17 -35.81
N THR A 4 13.48 16.55 -35.08
CA THR A 4 13.57 16.87 -33.68
C THR A 4 13.88 15.56 -32.95
N THR A 5 15.12 15.41 -32.53
CA THR A 5 15.56 14.28 -31.70
C THR A 5 14.82 14.40 -30.40
N ILE A 6 13.81 13.55 -30.15
CA ILE A 6 13.09 13.51 -28.90
C ILE A 6 14.06 12.95 -27.87
N ASN A 7 14.52 13.80 -26.98
CA ASN A 7 15.47 13.43 -25.93
C ASN A 7 14.81 12.42 -24.97
N GLY A 8 15.53 11.42 -24.50
CA GLY A 8 15.00 10.40 -23.58
C GLY A 8 14.34 11.01 -22.32
N ILE A 9 14.73 12.23 -21.93
CA ILE A 9 14.11 13.00 -20.84
C ILE A 9 12.69 13.45 -21.21
N GLU A 10 12.47 13.96 -22.43
CA GLU A 10 11.16 14.41 -22.91
C GLU A 10 10.16 13.22 -23.01
N LEU A 11 10.66 12.05 -23.43
CA LEU A 11 9.86 10.81 -23.45
C LEU A 11 9.47 10.37 -22.02
N ALA A 12 10.42 10.41 -21.10
CA ALA A 12 10.15 10.07 -19.70
C ALA A 12 9.12 11.02 -19.08
N GLU A 13 9.25 12.34 -19.29
CA GLU A 13 8.29 13.34 -18.79
C GLU A 13 6.89 13.15 -19.38
N LYS A 14 6.78 12.70 -20.62
CA LYS A 14 5.50 12.44 -21.28
C LYS A 14 4.80 11.17 -20.75
N PHE A 15 5.56 10.14 -20.42
CA PHE A 15 4.99 8.88 -19.93
C PHE A 15 4.74 8.87 -18.42
N GLN A 16 5.48 9.61 -17.62
CA GLN A 16 5.38 9.60 -16.17
C GLN A 16 3.97 9.94 -15.64
N PRO A 17 3.28 10.98 -16.12
CA PRO A 17 1.92 11.27 -15.68
C PRO A 17 0.93 10.13 -15.95
N ILE A 18 1.07 9.45 -17.09
CA ILE A 18 0.22 8.31 -17.46
C ILE A 18 0.43 7.14 -16.50
N LEU A 19 1.68 6.88 -16.12
CA LEU A 19 2.03 5.81 -15.20
C LEU A 19 1.56 6.09 -13.77
N ASP A 20 1.67 7.34 -13.33
CA ASP A 20 1.15 7.77 -12.03
C ASP A 20 -0.38 7.66 -11.96
N GLU A 21 -1.09 7.93 -13.05
CA GLU A 21 -2.53 7.73 -13.15
C GLU A 21 -2.91 6.24 -13.05
N ILE A 22 -2.20 5.37 -13.77
CA ILE A 22 -2.39 3.92 -13.71
C ILE A 22 -2.12 3.42 -12.28
N TYR A 23 -1.05 3.86 -11.66
CA TYR A 23 -0.73 3.49 -10.27
C TYR A 23 -1.85 3.87 -9.32
N LYS A 24 -2.29 5.11 -9.31
CA LYS A 24 -3.35 5.60 -8.42
C LYS A 24 -4.68 4.88 -8.62
N LYS A 25 -4.99 4.50 -9.84
CA LYS A 25 -6.23 3.81 -10.19
C LYS A 25 -6.23 2.33 -9.78
N GLU A 26 -5.10 1.66 -9.87
CA GLU A 26 -4.98 0.21 -9.67
C GLU A 26 -4.50 -0.17 -8.26
N SER A 27 -3.82 0.73 -7.53
CA SER A 27 -3.34 0.45 -6.18
C SER A 27 -4.45 0.53 -5.15
N LEU A 28 -4.63 -0.56 -4.40
CA LEU A 28 -5.62 -0.66 -3.34
C LEU A 28 -5.21 0.16 -2.09
N THR A 29 -3.92 0.42 -1.93
CA THR A 29 -3.36 1.18 -0.81
C THR A 29 -3.18 2.67 -1.12
N ALA A 30 -3.39 3.12 -2.36
CA ALA A 30 -3.23 4.53 -2.76
C ALA A 30 -4.11 5.49 -1.96
N ARG A 31 -5.25 5.04 -1.47
CA ARG A 31 -6.14 5.83 -0.59
C ARG A 31 -5.53 6.20 0.76
N LEU A 32 -4.45 5.53 1.17
CA LEU A 32 -3.71 5.81 2.39
C LEU A 32 -2.56 6.80 2.16
N ASP A 33 -2.27 7.16 0.89
CA ASP A 33 -1.26 8.13 0.54
C ASP A 33 -1.70 9.55 0.96
N GLY A 34 -0.77 10.31 1.52
CA GLY A 34 -1.01 11.73 1.86
C GLY A 34 -1.84 12.00 3.12
N LEU A 35 -2.33 10.99 3.83
CA LEU A 35 -3.10 11.15 5.07
C LEU A 35 -2.23 11.26 6.32
N SER A 36 -0.93 11.23 6.17
CA SER A 36 0.05 11.22 7.25
C SER A 36 0.52 12.63 7.63
N LYS A 37 1.09 12.72 8.84
CA LYS A 37 1.64 13.96 9.41
C LYS A 37 2.79 14.53 8.56
N PRO A 38 3.06 15.83 8.66
CA PRO A 38 4.20 16.43 8.00
C PRO A 38 5.49 15.74 8.42
N VAL A 39 6.29 15.41 7.43
CA VAL A 39 7.51 14.63 7.53
C VAL A 39 8.66 15.51 7.05
N ASP A 40 9.73 15.59 7.82
CA ASP A 40 10.95 16.25 7.38
C ASP A 40 11.80 15.30 6.52
N HIS A 41 12.17 15.76 5.32
CA HIS A 41 12.88 14.97 4.31
C HIS A 41 14.35 15.38 4.19
N ASN A 42 15.00 15.78 5.25
CA ASN A 42 16.35 16.32 5.17
C ASN A 42 17.43 15.31 4.77
N ASP A 43 17.13 14.01 4.80
CA ASP A 43 18.10 12.97 4.40
C ASP A 43 17.56 12.10 3.26
N ALA A 44 18.46 11.59 2.43
CA ALA A 44 18.11 10.76 1.26
C ALA A 44 17.45 9.43 1.66
N ARG A 45 17.81 8.84 2.79
CA ARG A 45 17.36 7.52 3.24
C ARG A 45 16.41 7.57 4.42
N THR A 46 16.46 8.61 5.22
CA THR A 46 15.74 8.70 6.48
C THR A 46 14.65 9.77 6.42
N VAL A 47 13.56 9.46 7.06
CA VAL A 47 12.42 10.35 7.22
C VAL A 47 12.19 10.53 8.70
N TYR A 48 12.10 11.76 9.16
CA TYR A 48 11.92 12.08 10.57
C TYR A 48 10.46 12.44 10.83
N VAL A 49 9.89 11.79 11.85
CA VAL A 49 8.53 12.09 12.32
C VAL A 49 8.59 12.57 13.76
N TYR A 50 8.03 13.72 14.03
CA TYR A 50 8.00 14.28 15.37
C TYR A 50 6.89 13.66 16.22
N LYS A 51 7.27 13.09 17.37
CA LYS A 51 6.36 12.53 18.38
C LYS A 51 6.38 13.40 19.62
N THR A 52 5.20 13.73 20.11
CA THR A 52 5.03 14.41 21.41
C THR A 52 4.35 13.45 22.39
N SER A 53 4.85 13.41 23.61
CA SER A 53 4.20 12.77 24.75
C SER A 53 4.02 13.77 25.87
N MET A 54 2.85 13.76 26.49
CA MET A 54 2.47 14.66 27.57
C MET A 54 1.88 13.84 28.72
N VAL A 55 2.11 14.32 29.93
CA VAL A 55 1.47 13.77 31.12
C VAL A 55 0.02 14.27 31.20
N GLY A 56 -0.86 13.47 31.76
CA GLY A 56 -2.27 13.83 31.98
C GLY A 56 -2.46 14.96 33.02
N LEU A 57 -3.70 15.32 33.28
CA LEU A 57 -4.04 16.33 34.26
C LEU A 57 -3.66 15.87 35.67
N GLY A 58 -3.09 16.77 36.44
CA GLY A 58 -2.88 16.62 37.87
C GLY A 58 -3.90 17.43 38.68
N ASP A 59 -4.04 17.13 39.97
CA ASP A 59 -4.91 17.88 40.83
C ASP A 59 -4.41 19.32 41.02
N TYR A 60 -5.33 20.27 40.96
CA TYR A 60 -5.05 21.66 41.23
C TYR A 60 -5.23 21.95 42.72
N ASP A 61 -4.17 22.43 43.38
CA ASP A 61 -4.22 22.90 44.78
C ASP A 61 -4.33 24.43 44.81
N ARG A 62 -5.28 24.94 45.58
CA ARG A 62 -5.48 26.39 45.71
C ARG A 62 -4.33 27.11 46.42
N ALA A 63 -3.51 26.38 47.16
CA ALA A 63 -2.37 26.95 47.87
C ALA A 63 -1.06 26.90 47.07
N THR A 64 -0.84 25.82 46.33
CA THR A 64 0.39 25.56 45.58
C THR A 64 0.25 25.74 44.06
N GLY A 65 -0.99 25.84 43.53
CA GLY A 65 -1.27 26.05 42.10
C GLY A 65 -1.28 24.79 41.29
N PHE A 66 -0.79 24.88 40.04
CA PHE A 66 -0.77 23.77 39.07
C PHE A 66 0.36 22.77 39.38
N ALA A 67 0.06 21.48 39.31
CA ALA A 67 1.09 20.44 39.30
C ALA A 67 1.94 20.56 38.01
N ALA A 68 3.25 20.49 38.15
CA ALA A 68 4.16 20.55 37.01
C ALA A 68 4.02 19.28 36.18
N GLY A 69 3.80 19.44 34.88
CA GLY A 69 3.71 18.34 33.90
C GLY A 69 4.94 18.32 32.99
N ASN A 70 5.38 17.11 32.64
CA ASN A 70 6.46 16.93 31.67
C ASN A 70 5.90 16.77 30.25
N VAL A 71 6.51 17.47 29.30
CA VAL A 71 6.31 17.32 27.86
C VAL A 71 7.61 16.81 27.25
N THR A 72 7.55 15.68 26.57
CA THR A 72 8.69 15.15 25.83
C THR A 72 8.40 15.15 24.35
N GLY A 73 9.34 15.67 23.55
CA GLY A 73 9.29 15.63 22.10
C GLY A 73 10.48 14.82 21.57
N VAL A 74 10.22 13.82 20.75
CA VAL A 74 11.25 12.96 20.16
C VAL A 74 11.04 12.84 18.67
N TRP A 75 12.12 12.95 17.92
CA TRP A 75 12.13 12.64 16.50
C TRP A 75 12.32 11.13 16.30
N GLU A 76 11.34 10.47 15.68
CA GLU A 76 11.47 9.10 15.22
C GLU A 76 12.07 9.09 13.82
N ALA A 77 13.21 8.42 13.68
CA ALA A 77 13.85 8.20 12.38
C ALA A 77 13.30 6.92 11.73
N LEU A 78 12.68 7.09 10.57
CA LEU A 78 12.16 5.99 9.75
C LEU A 78 13.08 5.81 8.54
N GLU A 79 13.83 4.71 8.50
CA GLU A 79 14.78 4.45 7.42
C GLU A 79 14.09 3.68 6.28
N LEU A 80 14.15 4.24 5.06
CA LEU A 80 13.69 3.55 3.87
C LEU A 80 14.70 2.46 3.49
N THR A 81 14.20 1.25 3.26
CA THR A 81 15.05 0.07 3.01
C THR A 81 14.83 -0.56 1.63
N LYS A 82 13.74 -0.22 0.92
CA LYS A 82 13.36 -0.91 -0.31
C LYS A 82 13.70 -0.07 -1.54
N ASP A 83 14.75 -0.52 -2.26
CA ASP A 83 15.18 0.03 -3.53
C ASP A 83 14.98 -1.04 -4.61
N ARG A 84 13.98 -0.82 -5.46
CA ARG A 84 13.52 -1.81 -6.43
C ARG A 84 13.57 -1.21 -7.83
N GLY A 85 14.02 -1.99 -8.80
CA GLY A 85 14.06 -1.52 -10.18
C GLY A 85 14.18 -2.66 -11.19
N ARG A 86 13.82 -2.37 -12.42
CA ARG A 86 13.94 -3.28 -13.55
C ARG A 86 14.24 -2.49 -14.83
N ALA A 87 15.04 -3.09 -15.70
CA ALA A 87 15.28 -2.59 -17.03
C ALA A 87 14.77 -3.60 -18.07
N PHE A 88 14.16 -3.08 -19.12
CA PHE A 88 13.73 -3.87 -20.29
C PHE A 88 14.28 -3.23 -21.55
N SER A 89 14.72 -4.05 -22.49
CA SER A 89 15.11 -3.62 -23.82
C SER A 89 14.19 -4.23 -24.87
N VAL A 90 13.76 -3.42 -25.80
CA VAL A 90 12.99 -3.85 -26.97
C VAL A 90 13.80 -3.49 -28.19
N ASP A 91 14.16 -4.48 -28.99
CA ASP A 91 14.93 -4.29 -30.23
C ASP A 91 14.22 -3.34 -31.18
N ALA A 92 14.95 -2.45 -31.83
CA ALA A 92 14.38 -1.42 -32.68
C ALA A 92 13.65 -1.99 -33.91
N MET A 93 14.17 -3.06 -34.50
CA MET A 93 13.49 -3.72 -35.63
C MET A 93 12.20 -4.42 -35.18
N SER A 94 12.21 -5.09 -34.02
CA SER A 94 11.01 -5.72 -33.45
C SER A 94 9.92 -4.71 -33.09
N ASP A 95 10.30 -3.50 -32.64
CA ASP A 95 9.35 -2.43 -32.37
C ASP A 95 8.77 -1.85 -33.67
N GLU A 96 9.60 -1.69 -34.71
CA GLU A 96 9.16 -1.24 -36.03
C GLU A 96 8.21 -2.26 -36.70
N GLU A 97 8.51 -3.57 -36.61
CA GLU A 97 7.66 -4.66 -37.09
C GLU A 97 6.29 -4.68 -36.41
N THR A 98 6.24 -4.32 -35.14
CA THR A 98 4.99 -4.23 -34.35
C THR A 98 4.33 -2.85 -34.38
N LEU A 99 4.79 -1.94 -35.26
CA LEU A 99 4.29 -0.56 -35.40
C LEU A 99 4.35 0.25 -34.09
N GLY A 100 5.38 0.05 -33.26
CA GLY A 100 5.56 0.73 -31.98
C GLY A 100 4.62 0.27 -30.85
N MET A 101 3.81 -0.78 -31.08
CA MET A 101 2.91 -1.28 -30.04
C MET A 101 3.64 -2.07 -28.95
N ALA A 102 4.75 -2.73 -29.27
CA ALA A 102 5.50 -3.53 -28.32
C ALA A 102 6.03 -2.67 -27.15
N PHE A 103 6.58 -1.53 -27.44
CA PHE A 103 7.08 -0.62 -26.40
C PHE A 103 5.95 0.11 -25.65
N GLY A 104 4.94 0.63 -26.38
CA GLY A 104 3.86 1.42 -25.76
C GLY A 104 3.03 0.64 -24.76
N THR A 105 2.78 -0.64 -25.00
CA THR A 105 2.00 -1.51 -24.09
C THR A 105 2.81 -2.02 -22.92
N LEU A 106 4.11 -2.31 -23.12
CA LEU A 106 5.00 -2.90 -22.12
C LEU A 106 5.05 -2.08 -20.84
N VAL A 107 5.19 -0.78 -20.97
CA VAL A 107 5.38 0.14 -19.85
C VAL A 107 4.15 0.18 -18.94
N GLY A 108 2.97 0.39 -19.50
CA GLY A 108 1.71 0.44 -18.74
C GLY A 108 1.36 -0.90 -18.12
N GLU A 109 1.57 -1.99 -18.86
CA GLU A 109 1.29 -3.33 -18.37
C GLU A 109 2.25 -3.75 -17.24
N PHE A 110 3.53 -3.42 -17.34
CA PHE A 110 4.51 -3.69 -16.29
C PHE A 110 4.11 -3.06 -14.96
N ILE A 111 3.74 -1.78 -14.94
CA ILE A 111 3.33 -1.11 -13.71
C ILE A 111 2.08 -1.74 -13.14
N ARG A 112 1.04 -1.92 -13.94
CA ARG A 112 -0.24 -2.48 -13.50
C ARG A 112 -0.11 -3.92 -12.99
N THR A 113 0.67 -4.77 -13.66
CA THR A 113 0.71 -6.20 -13.37
C THR A 113 1.83 -6.62 -12.42
N LYS A 114 2.90 -5.82 -12.30
CA LYS A 114 4.08 -6.18 -11.50
C LYS A 114 4.35 -5.21 -10.36
N VAL A 115 4.42 -3.91 -10.66
CA VAL A 115 4.82 -2.91 -9.65
C VAL A 115 3.73 -2.70 -8.62
N VAL A 116 2.50 -2.44 -9.05
CA VAL A 116 1.36 -2.19 -8.14
C VAL A 116 1.09 -3.37 -7.21
N PRO A 117 1.00 -4.63 -7.69
CA PRO A 117 0.82 -5.77 -6.81
C PRO A 117 1.94 -5.97 -5.78
N GLU A 118 3.18 -5.74 -6.17
CA GLU A 118 4.34 -5.85 -5.26
C GLU A 118 4.28 -4.79 -4.16
N LEU A 119 4.00 -3.52 -4.52
CA LEU A 119 3.88 -2.43 -3.56
C LEU A 119 2.73 -2.66 -2.57
N ASP A 120 1.56 -3.02 -3.06
CA ASP A 120 0.40 -3.31 -2.21
C ASP A 120 0.69 -4.48 -1.26
N ALA A 121 1.25 -5.59 -1.78
CA ALA A 121 1.59 -6.75 -0.96
C ALA A 121 2.62 -6.40 0.12
N TYR A 122 3.63 -5.61 -0.21
CA TYR A 122 4.64 -5.16 0.75
C TYR A 122 4.02 -4.30 1.86
N ARG A 123 3.16 -3.34 1.49
CA ARG A 123 2.45 -2.47 2.42
C ARG A 123 1.56 -3.27 3.37
N PHE A 124 0.72 -4.15 2.84
CA PHE A 124 -0.14 -5.02 3.66
C PHE A 124 0.65 -5.91 4.62
N ALA A 125 1.74 -6.53 4.14
CA ALA A 125 2.61 -7.35 4.99
C ALA A 125 3.27 -6.53 6.11
N THR A 126 3.70 -5.30 5.83
CA THR A 126 4.28 -4.38 6.81
C THR A 126 3.26 -4.00 7.88
N TYR A 127 2.04 -3.62 7.48
CA TYR A 127 0.97 -3.26 8.40
C TYR A 127 0.55 -4.46 9.26
N ALA A 128 0.39 -5.62 8.64
CA ALA A 128 0.08 -6.85 9.34
C ALA A 128 1.20 -7.26 10.33
N GLY A 129 2.45 -7.06 9.93
CA GLY A 129 3.61 -7.34 10.78
C GLY A 129 3.63 -6.49 12.06
N LYS A 130 3.25 -5.22 11.98
CA LYS A 130 3.29 -4.24 13.06
C LYS A 130 1.98 -4.11 13.85
N ALA A 131 0.88 -4.73 13.41
CA ALA A 131 -0.39 -4.67 14.11
C ALA A 131 -0.29 -5.19 15.55
N SER A 132 -0.88 -4.50 16.52
CA SER A 132 -0.98 -4.98 17.91
C SER A 132 -2.15 -5.95 18.09
N GLY A 133 -3.26 -5.72 17.40
CA GLY A 133 -4.43 -6.59 17.41
C GLY A 133 -4.25 -7.81 16.48
N LYS A 134 -3.74 -8.92 17.02
CA LYS A 134 -3.52 -10.17 16.27
C LYS A 134 -4.14 -11.36 17.02
N PRO A 135 -5.43 -11.60 16.88
CA PRO A 135 -6.05 -12.78 17.48
C PRO A 135 -5.45 -14.07 16.93
N THR A 136 -5.74 -15.18 17.58
CA THR A 136 -5.38 -16.51 17.07
C THR A 136 -5.93 -16.68 15.66
N ALA A 137 -5.11 -17.22 14.76
CA ALA A 137 -5.52 -17.46 13.39
C ALA A 137 -6.69 -18.45 13.34
N ALA A 138 -7.71 -18.15 12.57
CA ALA A 138 -8.90 -18.97 12.42
C ALA A 138 -9.42 -18.95 10.98
N ALA A 139 -10.01 -20.07 10.56
CA ALA A 139 -10.76 -20.12 9.32
C ALA A 139 -12.15 -19.52 9.54
N LEU A 140 -12.53 -18.56 8.70
CA LEU A 140 -13.88 -17.98 8.68
C LEU A 140 -14.63 -18.56 7.49
N THR A 141 -15.57 -19.45 7.75
CA THR A 141 -16.30 -20.20 6.72
C THR A 141 -17.77 -19.81 6.60
N THR A 142 -18.26 -19.01 7.54
CA THR A 142 -19.67 -18.60 7.60
C THR A 142 -19.80 -17.08 7.62
N SER A 143 -20.84 -16.56 7.00
CA SER A 143 -21.14 -15.13 6.96
C SER A 143 -21.31 -14.53 8.37
N SER A 144 -21.98 -15.25 9.28
CA SER A 144 -22.13 -14.82 10.67
C SER A 144 -20.80 -14.79 11.42
N GLY A 145 -19.91 -15.77 11.15
CA GLY A 145 -18.57 -15.80 11.74
C GLY A 145 -17.71 -14.61 11.29
N VAL A 146 -17.84 -14.21 10.03
CA VAL A 146 -17.15 -13.02 9.48
C VAL A 146 -17.63 -11.75 10.17
N LEU A 147 -18.95 -11.56 10.29
CA LEU A 147 -19.52 -10.39 11.00
C LEU A 147 -19.06 -10.34 12.46
N THR A 148 -19.15 -11.44 13.19
CA THR A 148 -18.68 -11.52 14.58
C THR A 148 -17.20 -11.19 14.72
N ALA A 149 -16.36 -11.64 13.76
CA ALA A 149 -14.93 -11.33 13.77
C ALA A 149 -14.65 -9.85 13.49
N ILE A 150 -15.42 -9.22 12.60
CA ILE A 150 -15.34 -7.78 12.31
C ILE A 150 -15.81 -6.96 13.52
N ASP A 151 -16.91 -7.34 14.15
CA ASP A 151 -17.42 -6.69 15.37
C ASP A 151 -16.40 -6.74 16.52
N LEU A 152 -15.73 -7.89 16.67
CA LEU A 152 -14.65 -8.04 17.65
C LEU A 152 -13.45 -7.14 17.30
N ALA A 153 -13.11 -7.00 16.03
CA ALA A 153 -12.06 -6.10 15.58
C ALA A 153 -12.42 -4.64 15.90
N GLN A 154 -13.64 -4.21 15.59
CA GLN A 154 -14.13 -2.87 15.90
C GLN A 154 -14.13 -2.63 17.42
N LYS A 155 -14.65 -3.58 18.22
CA LYS A 155 -14.64 -3.52 19.67
C LYS A 155 -13.22 -3.37 20.24
N THR A 156 -12.26 -4.06 19.65
CA THR A 156 -10.84 -3.97 20.07
C THR A 156 -10.27 -2.58 19.81
N LEU A 157 -10.54 -2.01 18.63
CA LEU A 157 -10.11 -0.63 18.30
C LEU A 157 -10.84 0.42 19.14
N ASP A 158 -12.14 0.22 19.42
CA ASP A 158 -12.91 1.12 20.28
C ASP A 158 -12.37 1.12 21.72
N GLY A 159 -12.00 -0.04 22.25
CA GLY A 159 -11.37 -0.18 23.57
C GLY A 159 -9.98 0.47 23.66
N LYS A 160 -9.37 0.81 22.51
CA LYS A 160 -8.11 1.57 22.39
C LYS A 160 -8.33 3.03 22.00
N GLU A 161 -9.57 3.51 22.05
CA GLU A 161 -9.97 4.88 21.74
C GLU A 161 -9.56 5.34 20.31
N VAL A 162 -9.47 4.40 19.35
CA VAL A 162 -9.20 4.72 17.96
C VAL A 162 -10.45 5.33 17.33
N PRO A 163 -10.36 6.47 16.61
CA PRO A 163 -11.52 7.07 15.95
C PRO A 163 -12.25 6.09 15.04
N ARG A 164 -13.58 6.09 15.07
CA ARG A 164 -14.40 5.23 14.19
C ARG A 164 -14.45 5.77 12.77
N GLU A 165 -14.48 7.08 12.64
CA GLU A 165 -14.56 7.74 11.35
C GLU A 165 -13.28 7.54 10.55
N GLY A 166 -13.43 7.20 9.27
CA GLY A 166 -12.31 7.01 8.35
C GLY A 166 -11.59 5.66 8.46
N ARG A 167 -12.06 4.71 9.28
CA ARG A 167 -11.52 3.35 9.29
C ARG A 167 -11.69 2.69 7.94
N VAL A 168 -10.72 1.87 7.54
CA VAL A 168 -10.76 1.11 6.30
C VAL A 168 -10.62 -0.37 6.59
N LEU A 169 -11.54 -1.16 6.05
CA LEU A 169 -11.55 -2.61 6.12
C LEU A 169 -11.06 -3.18 4.79
N TYR A 170 -9.87 -3.77 4.81
CA TYR A 170 -9.37 -4.57 3.71
C TYR A 170 -9.74 -6.03 3.95
N ALA A 171 -10.49 -6.62 3.05
CA ALA A 171 -10.96 -8.00 3.16
C ALA A 171 -10.45 -8.85 1.99
N SER A 172 -10.02 -10.08 2.28
CA SER A 172 -9.72 -11.04 1.21
C SER A 172 -10.96 -11.33 0.38
N GLU A 173 -10.76 -11.81 -0.83
CA GLU A 173 -11.87 -12.18 -1.73
C GLU A 173 -12.86 -13.14 -1.07
N ASP A 174 -12.37 -14.18 -0.38
CA ASP A 174 -13.22 -15.16 0.32
C ASP A 174 -14.11 -14.49 1.38
N ILE A 175 -13.52 -13.63 2.21
CA ILE A 175 -14.23 -12.90 3.26
C ILE A 175 -15.21 -11.89 2.66
N TYR A 176 -14.84 -11.21 1.59
CA TYR A 176 -15.71 -10.27 0.91
C TYR A 176 -16.97 -10.94 0.35
N TYR A 177 -16.83 -12.14 -0.27
CA TYR A 177 -17.98 -12.89 -0.76
C TYR A 177 -18.86 -13.46 0.36
N LEU A 178 -18.27 -13.89 1.49
CA LEU A 178 -19.05 -14.29 2.67
C LEU A 178 -19.81 -13.09 3.26
N LEU A 179 -19.21 -11.92 3.28
CA LEU A 179 -19.86 -10.68 3.73
C LEU A 179 -21.04 -10.32 2.81
N LYS A 180 -20.86 -10.42 1.51
CA LYS A 180 -21.95 -10.25 0.53
C LYS A 180 -23.12 -11.21 0.78
N GLY A 181 -22.84 -12.41 1.24
CA GLY A 181 -23.87 -13.40 1.60
C GLY A 181 -24.66 -13.05 2.86
N ALA A 182 -24.07 -12.27 3.77
CA ALA A 182 -24.71 -11.86 5.03
C ALA A 182 -25.68 -10.69 4.85
N LEU A 183 -25.46 -9.84 3.85
CA LEU A 183 -26.28 -8.65 3.64
C LEU A 183 -27.58 -8.97 2.91
N THR A 184 -28.65 -8.31 3.34
CA THR A 184 -29.94 -8.36 2.65
C THR A 184 -29.81 -7.76 1.27
N ARG A 185 -30.37 -8.45 0.26
CA ARG A 185 -30.37 -7.98 -1.12
C ARG A 185 -31.27 -6.75 -1.25
N THR A 186 -30.71 -5.63 -1.70
CA THR A 186 -31.47 -4.43 -2.04
C THR A 186 -31.76 -4.41 -3.51
N TRP A 187 -33.02 -4.23 -3.90
CA TRP A 187 -33.41 -4.05 -5.28
C TRP A 187 -33.24 -2.58 -5.67
N VAL A 188 -32.55 -2.31 -6.76
CA VAL A 188 -32.46 -0.98 -7.33
C VAL A 188 -33.69 -0.74 -8.25
N SER A 189 -34.11 0.49 -8.42
CA SER A 189 -35.34 0.88 -9.11
C SER A 189 -35.43 0.43 -10.59
N ASP A 190 -34.30 0.05 -11.21
CA ASP A 190 -34.22 -0.50 -12.57
C ASP A 190 -34.37 -2.02 -12.66
N GLY A 191 -34.65 -2.70 -11.55
CA GLY A 191 -34.80 -4.14 -11.47
C GLY A 191 -33.49 -4.93 -11.34
N THR A 192 -32.33 -4.26 -11.29
CA THR A 192 -31.04 -4.90 -11.03
C THR A 192 -30.80 -5.05 -9.52
N VAL A 193 -30.09 -6.12 -9.14
CA VAL A 193 -29.70 -6.36 -7.75
C VAL A 193 -28.25 -5.91 -7.57
N ASP A 194 -28.05 -4.78 -6.93
CA ASP A 194 -26.72 -4.37 -6.52
C ASP A 194 -26.32 -5.07 -5.21
N ARG A 195 -25.14 -5.69 -5.23
CA ARG A 195 -24.54 -6.38 -4.09
C ARG A 195 -23.14 -5.88 -3.79
N ASN A 196 -22.78 -4.73 -4.33
CA ASN A 196 -21.48 -4.17 -4.03
C ASN A 196 -21.45 -3.61 -2.62
N ILE A 197 -20.47 -4.02 -1.82
CA ILE A 197 -20.29 -3.52 -0.46
C ILE A 197 -19.18 -2.47 -0.53
N GLU A 198 -19.57 -1.22 -0.51
CA GLU A 198 -18.63 -0.10 -0.44
C GLU A 198 -18.38 0.31 1.00
N ARG A 199 -19.39 0.16 1.86
CA ARG A 199 -19.32 0.54 3.27
C ARG A 199 -19.99 -0.48 4.18
N LEU A 200 -19.37 -0.71 5.35
CA LEU A 200 -19.90 -1.51 6.44
C LEU A 200 -19.70 -0.72 7.75
N ASP A 201 -20.78 -0.44 8.50
CA ASP A 201 -20.76 0.28 9.78
C ASP A 201 -19.95 1.61 9.73
N GLY A 202 -20.04 2.33 8.63
CA GLY A 202 -19.31 3.59 8.41
C GLY A 202 -17.86 3.43 7.97
N MET A 203 -17.35 2.19 7.88
CA MET A 203 -16.01 1.89 7.35
C MET A 203 -16.06 1.63 5.85
N ASP A 204 -15.08 2.11 5.12
CA ASP A 204 -14.90 1.75 3.72
C ASP A 204 -14.38 0.32 3.60
N VAL A 205 -14.99 -0.47 2.71
CA VAL A 205 -14.62 -1.87 2.48
C VAL A 205 -13.88 -1.98 1.15
N VAL A 206 -12.69 -2.58 1.18
CA VAL A 206 -11.87 -2.81 0.00
C VAL A 206 -11.56 -4.28 -0.15
N MET A 207 -11.97 -4.86 -1.27
CA MET A 207 -11.61 -6.24 -1.62
C MET A 207 -10.15 -6.31 -2.06
N VAL A 208 -9.40 -7.23 -1.48
CA VAL A 208 -7.98 -7.46 -1.80
C VAL A 208 -7.81 -8.88 -2.32
N PRO A 209 -7.23 -9.09 -3.52
CA PRO A 209 -6.88 -10.41 -4.00
C PRO A 209 -5.92 -11.12 -3.04
N GLN A 210 -6.16 -12.41 -2.78
CA GLN A 210 -5.36 -13.17 -1.83
C GLN A 210 -3.87 -13.21 -2.19
N THR A 211 -3.53 -13.08 -3.46
CA THR A 211 -2.14 -13.03 -3.95
C THR A 211 -1.32 -11.86 -3.42
N ARG A 212 -1.99 -10.80 -2.95
CA ARG A 212 -1.34 -9.60 -2.36
C ARG A 212 -1.52 -9.52 -0.83
N PHE A 213 -2.20 -10.51 -0.21
CA PHE A 213 -2.71 -10.36 1.15
C PHE A 213 -2.15 -11.42 2.10
N TYR A 214 -0.90 -11.19 2.54
CA TYR A 214 -0.14 -12.06 3.43
C TYR A 214 0.39 -11.32 4.65
N GLU A 215 0.59 -12.03 5.77
CA GLU A 215 1.23 -11.49 6.99
C GLU A 215 2.71 -11.16 6.78
N GLY A 216 3.34 -11.73 5.79
CA GLY A 216 4.72 -11.47 5.42
C GLY A 216 5.00 -11.92 4.00
N ILE A 217 5.82 -11.14 3.31
CA ILE A 217 6.28 -11.43 1.96
C ILE A 217 7.80 -11.33 1.87
N ASP A 218 8.37 -12.11 0.99
CA ASP A 218 9.77 -12.03 0.59
C ASP A 218 9.87 -11.38 -0.79
N LEU A 219 10.68 -10.34 -0.88
CA LEU A 219 10.98 -9.67 -2.16
C LEU A 219 12.12 -10.42 -2.85
N ILE A 220 11.86 -10.90 -4.06
CA ILE A 220 12.83 -11.65 -4.85
C ILE A 220 13.78 -10.64 -5.51
N ASN A 221 15.09 -10.82 -5.33
CA ASN A 221 16.10 -9.85 -5.75
C ASN A 221 16.23 -9.69 -7.28
N GLY A 222 15.76 -10.67 -8.08
CA GLY A 222 15.79 -10.60 -9.53
C GLY A 222 17.21 -10.69 -10.13
N SER A 223 18.14 -11.35 -9.44
CA SER A 223 19.51 -11.62 -9.96
C SER A 223 19.49 -12.46 -11.23
N ASP A 224 18.53 -13.33 -11.39
CA ASP A 224 18.23 -14.02 -12.62
C ASP A 224 17.23 -13.20 -13.46
N PRO A 225 17.45 -12.98 -14.76
CA PRO A 225 16.51 -12.24 -15.62
C PRO A 225 15.08 -12.79 -15.64
N SER A 226 14.90 -14.09 -15.40
CA SER A 226 13.60 -14.77 -15.34
C SER A 226 12.89 -14.64 -13.99
N THR A 227 13.59 -14.18 -12.93
CA THR A 227 13.07 -14.07 -11.57
C THR A 227 12.81 -12.63 -11.16
N GLY A 228 11.98 -12.43 -10.16
CA GLY A 228 11.63 -11.12 -9.63
C GLY A 228 10.24 -11.10 -9.00
N GLY A 229 9.82 -9.95 -8.52
CA GLY A 229 8.55 -9.80 -7.84
C GLY A 229 8.61 -10.22 -6.37
N TYR A 230 7.55 -10.80 -5.85
CA TYR A 230 7.43 -11.18 -4.46
C TYR A 230 6.75 -12.55 -4.30
N GLY A 231 6.93 -13.14 -3.13
CA GLY A 231 6.28 -14.37 -2.72
C GLY A 231 5.90 -14.35 -1.25
N GLN A 232 5.03 -15.27 -0.83
CA GLN A 232 4.70 -15.43 0.57
C GLN A 232 5.94 -15.93 1.33
N THR A 233 6.27 -15.28 2.45
CA THR A 233 7.32 -15.76 3.35
C THR A 233 6.93 -17.12 3.97
N SER A 234 7.85 -18.06 4.00
CA SER A 234 7.62 -19.37 4.62
C SER A 234 7.18 -19.23 6.08
N GLY A 235 6.15 -19.97 6.47
CA GLY A 235 5.59 -19.93 7.83
C GLY A 235 4.69 -18.73 8.14
N LYS A 236 4.60 -17.73 7.26
CA LYS A 236 3.64 -16.63 7.41
C LYS A 236 2.27 -17.01 6.86
N LYS A 237 1.23 -16.44 7.46
CA LYS A 237 -0.15 -16.81 7.15
C LYS A 237 -0.78 -15.88 6.10
N LYS A 238 -1.79 -16.38 5.42
CA LYS A 238 -2.72 -15.56 4.65
C LYS A 238 -3.51 -14.66 5.60
N LEU A 239 -3.97 -13.53 5.10
CA LEU A 239 -4.85 -12.64 5.87
C LEU A 239 -6.30 -12.86 5.44
N ASN A 240 -7.19 -12.90 6.41
CA ASN A 240 -8.63 -12.85 6.18
C ASN A 240 -9.06 -11.39 5.96
N PHE A 241 -8.75 -10.54 6.93
CA PHE A 241 -9.00 -9.10 6.81
C PHE A 241 -8.01 -8.29 7.65
N LEU A 242 -7.87 -7.03 7.28
CA LEU A 242 -7.07 -6.02 7.95
C LEU A 242 -7.97 -4.79 8.17
N LEU A 243 -8.17 -4.41 9.42
CA LEU A 243 -8.87 -3.20 9.81
C LEU A 243 -7.87 -2.18 10.33
N LEU A 244 -7.83 -1.00 9.74
CA LEU A 244 -6.90 0.05 10.14
C LEU A 244 -7.51 1.44 10.07
N HIS A 245 -6.92 2.35 10.84
CA HIS A 245 -7.18 3.78 10.69
C HIS A 245 -6.01 4.45 9.92
N PRO A 246 -6.28 5.22 8.85
CA PRO A 246 -5.24 5.77 7.97
C PRO A 246 -4.17 6.61 8.68
N SER A 247 -4.54 7.28 9.78
CA SER A 247 -3.58 8.08 10.56
C SER A 247 -2.47 7.28 11.24
N ALA A 248 -2.57 5.95 11.26
CA ALA A 248 -1.58 5.07 11.88
C ALA A 248 -0.45 4.66 10.94
N VAL A 249 -0.67 4.81 9.64
CA VAL A 249 0.25 4.34 8.60
C VAL A 249 0.88 5.50 7.85
N LEU A 250 2.08 5.27 7.36
CA LEU A 250 2.81 6.21 6.53
C LEU A 250 3.40 5.45 5.34
N GLN A 251 3.12 5.92 4.15
CA GLN A 251 3.63 5.37 2.89
C GLN A 251 4.52 6.43 2.25
N ILE A 252 5.74 6.06 1.89
CA ILE A 252 6.71 6.97 1.32
C ILE A 252 7.32 6.35 0.08
N ALA A 253 7.33 7.11 -1.02
CA ALA A 253 8.09 6.82 -2.20
C ALA A 253 8.90 8.08 -2.54
N LYS A 254 10.22 8.03 -2.31
CA LYS A 254 11.10 9.20 -2.51
C LYS A 254 11.61 9.35 -3.91
N HIS A 255 11.78 8.24 -4.60
CA HIS A 255 12.40 8.21 -5.90
C HIS A 255 11.63 7.26 -6.79
N ASN A 256 11.09 7.77 -7.87
CA ASN A 256 10.30 6.99 -8.82
C ASN A 256 10.60 7.47 -10.26
N PRO A 257 11.89 7.50 -10.69
CA PRO A 257 12.21 7.91 -12.04
C PRO A 257 11.90 6.79 -13.03
N LEU A 258 11.17 7.15 -14.04
CA LEU A 258 11.09 6.42 -15.28
C LEU A 258 12.13 6.99 -16.25
N ARG A 259 12.95 6.14 -16.84
CA ARG A 259 13.90 6.54 -17.89
C ARG A 259 13.63 5.72 -19.13
N VAL A 260 13.57 6.42 -20.25
CA VAL A 260 13.39 5.83 -21.57
C VAL A 260 14.52 6.34 -22.47
N PHE A 261 15.26 5.42 -23.04
CA PHE A 261 16.32 5.73 -23.98
C PHE A 261 15.94 5.20 -25.36
N ALA A 262 15.99 6.08 -26.34
CA ALA A 262 15.80 5.71 -27.74
C ALA A 262 17.01 4.91 -28.26
N PRO A 263 16.86 4.13 -29.35
CA PRO A 263 17.94 3.30 -29.89
C PRO A 263 19.23 4.07 -30.18
N ASP A 264 19.12 5.30 -30.69
CA ASP A 264 20.24 6.20 -30.97
C ASP A 264 21.03 6.65 -29.73
N LEU A 265 20.41 6.62 -28.56
CA LEU A 265 21.02 6.96 -27.26
C LEU A 265 21.48 5.73 -26.45
N ASN A 266 21.08 4.55 -26.86
CA ASN A 266 21.45 3.30 -26.19
C ASN A 266 22.79 2.79 -26.72
N GLN A 267 23.84 2.93 -25.91
CA GLN A 267 25.20 2.53 -26.29
C GLN A 267 25.46 1.02 -26.31
N THR A 268 24.53 0.22 -25.79
CA THR A 268 24.74 -1.23 -25.62
C THR A 268 24.09 -2.07 -26.70
N ALA A 269 23.00 -1.58 -27.31
CA ALA A 269 22.28 -2.27 -28.36
C ALA A 269 21.41 -1.29 -29.15
N ASP A 270 21.08 -1.62 -30.38
CA ASP A 270 20.07 -0.90 -31.18
C ASP A 270 18.66 -1.27 -30.70
N ALA A 271 18.29 -0.70 -29.55
CA ALA A 271 17.07 -1.08 -28.84
C ALA A 271 16.55 0.07 -27.99
N TRP A 272 15.24 0.16 -27.88
CA TRP A 272 14.59 0.97 -26.86
C TRP A 272 14.89 0.40 -25.47
N LEU A 273 15.43 1.23 -24.56
CA LEU A 273 15.72 0.84 -23.19
C LEU A 273 14.78 1.56 -22.23
N PHE A 274 13.99 0.77 -21.52
CA PHE A 274 13.10 1.22 -20.46
C PHE A 274 13.71 0.87 -19.10
N GLN A 275 13.83 1.84 -18.21
CA GLN A 275 14.34 1.66 -16.86
C GLN A 275 13.34 2.25 -15.86
N TYR A 276 12.84 1.41 -14.96
CA TYR A 276 12.00 1.81 -13.84
C TYR A 276 12.74 1.54 -12.52
N ARG A 277 12.70 2.50 -11.60
CA ARG A 277 13.25 2.36 -10.26
C ARG A 277 12.33 3.04 -9.27
N ILE A 278 12.07 2.39 -8.15
CA ILE A 278 11.31 2.97 -7.05
C ILE A 278 12.08 2.76 -5.74
N TYR A 279 12.26 3.84 -4.98
CA TYR A 279 12.81 3.82 -3.64
C TYR A 279 11.69 4.17 -2.66
N HIS A 280 11.22 3.16 -1.92
CA HIS A 280 10.00 3.29 -1.10
C HIS A 280 10.11 2.51 0.20
N ASP A 281 9.21 2.84 1.12
CA ASP A 281 8.93 2.01 2.29
C ASP A 281 7.52 2.32 2.83
N ALA A 282 7.08 1.49 3.79
CA ALA A 282 5.82 1.64 4.48
C ALA A 282 6.03 1.44 5.98
N PHE A 283 5.41 2.29 6.79
CA PHE A 283 5.60 2.30 8.23
C PHE A 283 4.25 2.32 8.95
N VAL A 284 4.25 1.79 10.17
CA VAL A 284 3.21 2.03 11.16
C VAL A 284 3.85 2.78 12.31
N TYR A 285 3.27 3.89 12.74
CA TYR A 285 3.79 4.65 13.86
C TYR A 285 3.77 3.82 15.14
N ASP A 286 4.88 3.78 15.88
CA ASP A 286 5.00 2.95 17.09
C ASP A 286 3.94 3.27 18.15
N ASN A 287 3.55 4.55 18.26
CA ASN A 287 2.50 4.98 19.19
C ASN A 287 1.07 4.73 18.68
N LYS A 288 0.91 4.20 17.47
CA LYS A 288 -0.40 3.94 16.83
C LYS A 288 -0.57 2.52 16.33
N THR A 289 0.25 1.59 16.78
CA THR A 289 0.13 0.17 16.45
C THR A 289 -1.23 -0.41 16.86
N ASP A 290 -1.85 0.15 17.89
CA ASP A 290 -3.20 -0.20 18.35
C ASP A 290 -4.31 0.19 17.37
N SER A 291 -4.04 1.04 16.40
CA SER A 291 -4.98 1.43 15.34
C SER A 291 -4.98 0.47 14.14
N VAL A 292 -4.28 -0.65 14.25
CA VAL A 292 -4.20 -1.69 13.21
C VAL A 292 -4.57 -3.03 13.82
N TYR A 293 -5.59 -3.67 13.25
CA TYR A 293 -6.07 -5.00 13.65
C TYR A 293 -6.01 -5.95 12.45
N VAL A 294 -5.49 -7.14 12.67
CA VAL A 294 -5.28 -8.15 11.64
C VAL A 294 -5.91 -9.48 12.02
N HIS A 295 -6.77 -10.01 11.18
CA HIS A 295 -7.27 -11.38 11.31
C HIS A 295 -6.56 -12.30 10.31
N ARG A 296 -5.90 -13.34 10.85
CA ARG A 296 -5.09 -14.29 10.07
C ARG A 296 -5.88 -15.54 9.74
N TYR A 297 -5.65 -16.07 8.55
CA TYR A 297 -6.22 -17.34 8.15
C TYR A 297 -5.43 -18.51 8.75
N THR A 298 -6.13 -19.58 9.14
CA THR A 298 -5.53 -20.88 9.41
C THR A 298 -6.23 -21.92 8.56
N SER A 299 -5.45 -22.76 7.91
CA SER A 299 -5.93 -23.94 7.18
C SER A 299 -6.30 -25.03 8.16
#